data_62dab7e3b29afe5f1adf457917fd8507
#
_entry.id   62dab7e3b29afe5f1adf457917fd8507
#
_cell.length_a   1.000
_cell.length_b   1.000
_cell.length_c   1.000
_cell.angle_alpha   90.00
_cell.angle_beta   90.00
_cell.angle_gamma   90.00
#
_symmetry.space_group_name_H-M   'P 1'
#
loop_
_entity.id
_entity.type
_entity.pdbx_description
1 polymer ?
#
loop_
_entity_poly.entity_id
_entity_poly.type
_entity_poly.pdbx_seq_one_letter_code
_entity_poly.pdbx_strand_id
1 'polypeptide(L)'
;TGLVLRRLLETQDSNTVVAINDLTSPKVLAYLLRHDSNYGGFPWSVDFTEDALIVDGKTIAVYAEKEAKHIPWKAAGVDIVVECTGFYTSEEKSRAHLDAGAKKVLISAPAGDMKTIVYSVNDDTIDASDTIISVASCTTNCLAPLAKALNDAFEIKVGTMTTIHAYTGTQALVDGPRGKD
;
A
#
# COMPACT_ATOMS: atom_id res chain seq x y z
N THR A 1 -4.64 0.48 -1.95
CA THR A 1 -4.42 1.85 -1.42
C THR A 1 -5.34 2.11 -0.23
N GLY A 2 -6.66 1.93 -0.34
CA GLY A 2 -7.61 2.30 0.71
C GLY A 2 -7.36 1.67 2.09
N LEU A 3 -7.06 0.38 2.16
CA LEU A 3 -6.80 -0.30 3.43
C LEU A 3 -5.51 0.19 4.12
N VAL A 4 -4.46 0.46 3.34
CA VAL A 4 -3.21 1.01 3.89
C VAL A 4 -3.45 2.41 4.43
N LEU A 5 -4.15 3.26 3.67
CA LEU A 5 -4.55 4.60 4.11
C LEU A 5 -5.36 4.53 5.41
N ARG A 6 -6.40 3.70 5.43
CA ARG A 6 -7.26 3.50 6.60
C ARG A 6 -6.41 3.12 7.82
N ARG A 7 -5.52 2.16 7.69
CA ARG A 7 -4.70 1.69 8.81
C ARG A 7 -3.71 2.75 9.31
N LEU A 8 -3.06 3.47 8.42
CA LEU A 8 -2.17 4.58 8.79
C LEU A 8 -2.92 5.69 9.55
N LEU A 9 -4.14 6.01 9.13
CA LEU A 9 -4.98 6.99 9.82
C LEU A 9 -5.46 6.46 11.19
N GLU A 10 -5.82 5.18 11.29
CA GLU A 10 -6.29 4.56 12.55
C GLU A 10 -5.20 4.44 13.60
N THR A 11 -3.96 4.16 13.23
CA THR A 11 -2.86 4.02 14.17
C THR A 11 -2.40 5.36 14.74
N GLN A 12 -2.72 6.48 14.10
CA GLN A 12 -2.25 7.82 14.48
C GLN A 12 -0.76 7.87 14.77
N ASP A 13 0.00 7.04 14.06
CA ASP A 13 1.43 6.90 14.21
C ASP A 13 2.16 8.20 13.84
N SER A 14 3.44 8.29 14.15
CA SER A 14 4.31 9.42 13.77
C SER A 14 4.35 9.67 12.26
N ASN A 15 3.96 8.68 11.47
CA ASN A 15 3.86 8.77 10.01
C ASN A 15 2.62 9.58 9.59
N THR A 16 2.84 10.67 8.89
CA THR A 16 1.77 11.52 8.37
C THR A 16 1.51 11.20 6.91
N VAL A 17 0.25 10.90 6.59
CA VAL A 17 -0.18 10.81 5.19
C VAL A 17 -0.36 12.22 4.65
N VAL A 18 0.47 12.62 3.71
CA VAL A 18 0.47 13.99 3.15
C VAL A 18 -0.19 14.05 1.78
N ALA A 19 -0.14 12.97 1.01
CA ALA A 19 -0.70 12.93 -0.34
C ALA A 19 -1.13 11.51 -0.75
N ILE A 20 -2.06 11.47 -1.70
CA ILE A 20 -2.52 10.28 -2.40
C ILE A 20 -2.40 10.57 -3.89
N ASN A 21 -2.00 9.59 -4.69
CA ASN A 21 -2.17 9.62 -6.13
C ASN A 21 -3.13 8.51 -6.54
N ASP A 22 -4.26 8.86 -7.09
CA ASP A 22 -5.27 7.92 -7.61
C ASP A 22 -6.00 8.55 -8.79
N LEU A 23 -6.32 7.77 -9.81
CA LEU A 23 -7.06 8.27 -10.98
C LEU A 23 -8.56 8.47 -10.69
N THR A 24 -9.00 8.07 -9.52
CA THR A 24 -10.37 8.22 -9.03
C THR A 24 -10.52 9.59 -8.36
N SER A 25 -11.72 10.19 -8.47
CA SER A 25 -11.98 11.50 -7.87
C SER A 25 -11.95 11.46 -6.33
N PRO A 26 -11.57 12.57 -5.67
CA PRO A 26 -11.61 12.67 -4.21
C PRO A 26 -12.96 12.33 -3.61
N LYS A 27 -14.07 12.66 -4.29
CA LYS A 27 -15.42 12.31 -3.87
C LYS A 27 -15.62 10.81 -3.72
N VAL A 28 -15.16 10.02 -4.71
CA VAL A 28 -15.26 8.55 -4.69
C VAL A 28 -14.31 7.97 -3.64
N LEU A 29 -13.10 8.50 -3.53
CA LEU A 29 -12.15 8.07 -2.49
C LEU A 29 -12.70 8.33 -1.08
N ALA A 30 -13.33 9.48 -0.84
CA ALA A 30 -13.98 9.79 0.43
C ALA A 30 -15.12 8.83 0.72
N TYR A 31 -15.94 8.50 -0.28
CA TYR A 31 -17.01 7.52 -0.13
C TYR A 31 -16.46 6.14 0.25
N LEU A 32 -15.46 5.65 -0.48
CA LEU A 32 -14.84 4.35 -0.21
C LEU A 32 -14.16 4.29 1.16
N LEU A 33 -13.59 5.40 1.64
CA LEU A 33 -13.01 5.45 2.98
C LEU A 33 -14.09 5.42 4.08
N ARG A 34 -15.21 6.08 3.86
CA ARG A 34 -16.35 6.07 4.80
C ARG A 34 -17.02 4.72 4.90
N HIS A 35 -17.08 3.98 3.78
CA HIS A 35 -17.88 2.77 3.63
C HIS A 35 -17.00 1.62 3.13
N ASP A 36 -16.71 0.68 4.01
CA ASP A 36 -15.96 -0.52 3.70
C ASP A 36 -16.79 -1.75 4.07
N SER A 37 -16.94 -2.68 3.12
CA SER A 37 -17.78 -3.87 3.31
C SER A 37 -17.23 -4.85 4.33
N ASN A 38 -15.91 -4.85 4.56
CA ASN A 38 -15.25 -5.77 5.48
C ASN A 38 -14.96 -5.12 6.85
N TYR A 39 -14.51 -3.85 6.84
CA TYR A 39 -14.07 -3.15 8.05
C TYR A 39 -15.12 -2.18 8.59
N GLY A 40 -16.25 -2.02 7.89
CA GLY A 40 -17.35 -1.16 8.31
C GLY A 40 -17.06 0.33 8.15
N GLY A 41 -17.83 1.17 8.82
CA GLY A 41 -17.69 2.62 8.76
C GLY A 41 -16.34 3.11 9.31
N PHE A 42 -15.80 4.17 8.72
CA PHE A 42 -14.61 4.82 9.23
C PHE A 42 -14.96 5.68 10.45
N PRO A 43 -14.18 5.64 11.55
CA PRO A 43 -14.60 6.23 12.82
C PRO A 43 -14.51 7.76 12.87
N TRP A 44 -13.77 8.39 11.96
CA TRP A 44 -13.58 9.84 11.93
C TRP A 44 -14.32 10.51 10.76
N SER A 45 -14.47 11.81 10.81
CA SER A 45 -15.05 12.59 9.73
C SER A 45 -14.17 12.49 8.48
N VAL A 46 -14.81 12.30 7.33
CA VAL A 46 -14.17 12.34 6.02
C VAL A 46 -14.94 13.29 5.14
N ASP A 47 -14.26 14.28 4.59
CA ASP A 47 -14.79 15.21 3.60
C ASP A 47 -13.82 15.32 2.43
N PHE A 48 -14.13 16.09 1.41
CA PHE A 48 -13.31 16.24 0.23
C PHE A 48 -13.46 17.63 -0.42
N THR A 49 -12.43 18.03 -1.14
CA THR A 49 -12.45 19.12 -2.12
C THR A 49 -12.22 18.55 -3.52
N GLU A 50 -12.02 19.42 -4.52
CA GLU A 50 -11.67 18.98 -5.89
C GLU A 50 -10.31 18.26 -5.96
N ASP A 51 -9.40 18.58 -5.05
CA ASP A 51 -7.99 18.16 -5.07
C ASP A 51 -7.49 17.56 -3.73
N ALA A 52 -8.38 17.32 -2.77
CA ALA A 52 -7.98 16.79 -1.48
C ALA A 52 -9.06 15.95 -0.79
N LEU A 53 -8.61 15.06 0.11
CA LEU A 53 -9.42 14.51 1.19
C LEU A 53 -9.19 15.31 2.48
N ILE A 54 -10.25 15.47 3.26
CA ILE A 54 -10.18 16.07 4.59
C ILE A 54 -10.61 15.01 5.59
N VAL A 55 -9.66 14.54 6.39
CA VAL A 55 -9.89 13.47 7.37
C VAL A 55 -9.59 14.01 8.76
N ASP A 56 -10.63 14.05 9.60
CA ASP A 56 -10.54 14.60 10.96
C ASP A 56 -9.90 16.00 10.98
N GLY A 57 -10.32 16.86 10.02
CA GLY A 57 -9.81 18.21 9.83
C GLY A 57 -8.42 18.32 9.19
N LYS A 58 -7.73 17.20 8.92
CA LYS A 58 -6.43 17.18 8.23
C LYS A 58 -6.61 17.04 6.73
N THR A 59 -5.94 17.89 5.98
CA THR A 59 -5.98 17.87 4.50
C THR A 59 -4.92 16.93 3.96
N ILE A 60 -5.32 16.03 3.07
CA ILE A 60 -4.46 15.09 2.33
C ILE A 60 -4.63 15.42 0.85
N ALA A 61 -3.56 15.88 0.19
CA ALA A 61 -3.60 16.21 -1.23
C ALA A 61 -3.93 14.97 -2.07
N VAL A 62 -4.73 15.14 -3.13
CA VAL A 62 -5.06 14.06 -4.07
C VAL A 62 -4.61 14.47 -5.47
N TYR A 63 -3.66 13.73 -6.00
CA TYR A 63 -3.19 13.85 -7.37
C TYR A 63 -3.82 12.76 -8.25
N ALA A 64 -3.89 13.01 -9.56
CA ALA A 64 -4.45 12.07 -10.54
C ALA A 64 -3.49 11.85 -11.73
N GLU A 65 -2.21 11.68 -11.42
CA GLU A 65 -1.16 11.48 -12.40
C GLU A 65 -1.05 10.01 -12.81
N LYS A 66 -1.08 9.76 -14.12
CA LYS A 66 -0.94 8.40 -14.67
C LYS A 66 0.50 7.88 -14.58
N GLU A 67 1.47 8.77 -14.75
CA GLU A 67 2.89 8.43 -14.73
C GLU A 67 3.53 8.91 -13.43
N ALA A 68 4.11 7.99 -12.68
CA ALA A 68 4.70 8.26 -11.37
C ALA A 68 5.72 9.40 -11.36
N LYS A 69 6.49 9.56 -12.45
CA LYS A 69 7.50 10.62 -12.58
C LYS A 69 6.92 12.04 -12.58
N HIS A 70 5.62 12.19 -12.86
CA HIS A 70 4.95 13.50 -12.88
C HIS A 70 4.27 13.84 -11.56
N ILE A 71 4.20 12.90 -10.63
CA ILE A 71 3.59 13.15 -9.31
C ILE A 71 4.53 14.05 -8.52
N PRO A 72 4.06 15.17 -7.94
CA PRO A 72 4.92 16.16 -7.31
C PRO A 72 5.37 15.77 -5.89
N TRP A 73 5.94 14.56 -5.71
CA TRP A 73 6.34 14.05 -4.40
C TRP A 73 7.30 14.96 -3.66
N LYS A 74 8.26 15.56 -4.38
CA LYS A 74 9.21 16.50 -3.80
C LYS A 74 8.52 17.75 -3.24
N ALA A 75 7.59 18.32 -3.99
CA ALA A 75 6.86 19.51 -3.57
C ALA A 75 5.91 19.22 -2.40
N ALA A 76 5.35 18.01 -2.36
CA ALA A 76 4.49 17.54 -1.26
C ALA A 76 5.29 17.10 -0.01
N GLY A 77 6.63 17.10 -0.05
CA GLY A 77 7.47 16.69 1.08
C GLY A 77 7.37 15.20 1.42
N VAL A 78 7.13 14.36 0.41
CA VAL A 78 6.97 12.91 0.61
C VAL A 78 8.33 12.24 0.82
N ASP A 79 8.48 11.56 1.95
CA ASP A 79 9.65 10.74 2.22
C ASP A 79 9.49 9.31 1.68
N ILE A 80 8.33 8.71 1.89
CA ILE A 80 8.07 7.31 1.55
C ILE A 80 6.81 7.23 0.68
N VAL A 81 6.92 6.54 -0.45
CA VAL A 81 5.77 6.17 -1.29
C VAL A 81 5.39 4.71 -1.00
N VAL A 82 4.12 4.46 -0.72
CA VAL A 82 3.57 3.10 -0.70
C VAL A 82 2.86 2.86 -2.03
N GLU A 83 3.53 2.09 -2.90
CA GLU A 83 3.05 1.75 -4.23
C GLU A 83 2.04 0.61 -4.15
N CYS A 84 0.78 0.89 -4.46
CA CYS A 84 -0.32 -0.06 -4.36
C CYS A 84 -1.05 -0.31 -5.69
N THR A 85 -0.52 0.17 -6.81
CA THR A 85 -1.21 0.07 -8.11
C THR A 85 -1.02 -1.29 -8.78
N GLY A 86 0.07 -1.98 -8.48
CA GLY A 86 0.48 -3.21 -9.16
C GLY A 86 1.16 -2.99 -10.53
N PHE A 87 1.37 -1.73 -10.96
CA PHE A 87 2.07 -1.42 -12.21
C PHE A 87 3.59 -1.29 -12.05
N TYR A 88 4.02 -0.76 -10.92
CA TYR A 88 5.42 -0.48 -10.60
C TYR A 88 6.02 -1.63 -9.78
N THR A 89 6.04 -2.84 -10.38
CA THR A 89 6.49 -4.07 -9.72
C THR A 89 7.89 -4.52 -10.14
N SER A 90 8.74 -3.59 -10.55
CA SER A 90 10.16 -3.81 -10.78
C SER A 90 10.95 -2.61 -10.27
N GLU A 91 12.22 -2.80 -9.96
CA GLU A 91 13.10 -1.72 -9.53
C GLU A 91 13.15 -0.58 -10.55
N GLU A 92 13.35 -0.93 -11.83
CA GLU A 92 13.42 0.04 -12.92
C GLU A 92 12.17 0.95 -12.97
N LYS A 93 10.97 0.35 -12.93
CA LYS A 93 9.72 1.11 -12.97
C LYS A 93 9.53 1.95 -11.69
N SER A 94 9.82 1.37 -10.54
CA SER A 94 9.62 2.04 -9.24
C SER A 94 10.55 3.22 -9.02
N ARG A 95 11.70 3.28 -9.72
CA ARG A 95 12.59 4.45 -9.72
C ARG A 95 11.88 5.74 -10.13
N ALA A 96 10.82 5.67 -10.94
CA ALA A 96 10.03 6.84 -11.30
C ALA A 96 9.48 7.62 -10.08
N HIS A 97 9.21 6.95 -8.97
CA HIS A 97 8.81 7.62 -7.73
C HIS A 97 9.98 8.32 -7.03
N LEU A 98 11.19 7.72 -7.10
CA LEU A 98 12.40 8.35 -6.57
C LEU A 98 12.79 9.58 -7.41
N ASP A 99 12.67 9.46 -8.74
CA ASP A 99 12.93 10.57 -9.68
C ASP A 99 11.94 11.72 -9.45
N ALA A 100 10.71 11.41 -9.05
CA ALA A 100 9.70 12.39 -8.66
C ALA A 100 9.94 13.00 -7.26
N GLY A 101 10.95 12.52 -6.53
CA GLY A 101 11.45 13.12 -5.29
C GLY A 101 11.13 12.39 -4.00
N ALA A 102 10.54 11.21 -4.06
CA ALA A 102 10.44 10.33 -2.88
C ALA A 102 11.83 9.80 -2.49
N LYS A 103 12.04 9.53 -1.20
CA LYS A 103 13.31 8.95 -0.72
C LYS A 103 13.30 7.43 -0.73
N LYS A 104 12.13 6.83 -0.49
CA LYS A 104 11.95 5.36 -0.45
C LYS A 104 10.62 4.96 -1.10
N VAL A 105 10.58 3.73 -1.62
CA VAL A 105 9.37 3.13 -2.19
C VAL A 105 9.13 1.76 -1.56
N LEU A 106 7.92 1.56 -1.03
CA LEU A 106 7.43 0.28 -0.56
C LEU A 106 6.40 -0.26 -1.56
N ILE A 107 6.68 -1.39 -2.19
CA ILE A 107 5.79 -1.98 -3.18
C ILE A 107 4.90 -3.02 -2.49
N SER A 108 3.59 -2.80 -2.48
CA SER A 108 2.61 -3.70 -1.83
C SER A 108 2.22 -4.91 -2.69
N ALA A 109 3.19 -5.44 -3.43
CA ALA A 109 3.02 -6.59 -4.32
C ALA A 109 4.36 -7.31 -4.49
N PRO A 110 4.36 -8.58 -4.94
CA PRO A 110 5.58 -9.24 -5.40
C PRO A 110 6.23 -8.42 -6.52
N ALA A 111 7.52 -8.17 -6.43
CA ALA A 111 8.19 -7.25 -7.33
C ALA A 111 9.59 -7.76 -7.73
N GLY A 112 9.64 -8.56 -8.79
CA GLY A 112 10.87 -8.99 -9.46
C GLY A 112 12.00 -9.47 -8.54
N ASP A 113 13.23 -9.26 -8.97
CA ASP A 113 14.46 -9.66 -8.25
C ASP A 113 14.95 -8.56 -7.29
N MET A 114 14.07 -8.01 -6.47
CA MET A 114 14.43 -7.02 -5.47
C MET A 114 14.29 -7.54 -4.05
N LYS A 115 14.85 -6.81 -3.11
CA LYS A 115 14.71 -7.12 -1.69
C LYS A 115 13.25 -7.22 -1.30
N THR A 116 12.86 -8.40 -0.83
CA THR A 116 11.49 -8.71 -0.43
C THR A 116 11.44 -8.92 1.08
N ILE A 117 10.58 -8.19 1.75
CA ILE A 117 10.46 -8.18 3.20
C ILE A 117 9.09 -8.70 3.63
N VAL A 118 9.11 -9.56 4.63
CA VAL A 118 7.92 -9.98 5.38
C VAL A 118 8.13 -9.62 6.84
N TYR A 119 7.22 -8.83 7.39
CA TYR A 119 7.29 -8.37 8.77
C TYR A 119 7.36 -9.55 9.75
N SER A 120 8.20 -9.44 10.77
CA SER A 120 8.53 -10.48 11.76
C SER A 120 9.17 -11.75 11.19
N VAL A 121 9.59 -11.74 9.92
CA VAL A 121 10.32 -12.87 9.29
C VAL A 121 11.75 -12.46 8.94
N ASN A 122 11.91 -11.35 8.22
CA ASN A 122 13.20 -10.84 7.76
C ASN A 122 13.28 -9.30 7.68
N ASP A 123 12.42 -8.60 8.40
CA ASP A 123 12.41 -7.13 8.45
C ASP A 123 13.65 -6.55 9.12
N ASP A 124 14.35 -7.33 9.94
CA ASP A 124 15.66 -7.01 10.52
C ASP A 124 16.79 -6.91 9.47
N THR A 125 16.54 -7.39 8.25
CA THR A 125 17.49 -7.28 7.14
C THR A 125 17.43 -5.94 6.40
N ILE A 126 16.44 -5.07 6.70
CA ILE A 126 16.33 -3.75 6.09
C ILE A 126 17.47 -2.86 6.57
N ASP A 127 18.12 -2.18 5.66
CA ASP A 127 19.14 -1.21 5.97
C ASP A 127 18.89 0.17 5.31
N ALA A 128 19.72 1.15 5.66
CA ALA A 128 19.55 2.52 5.20
C ALA A 128 19.71 2.67 3.66
N SER A 129 20.45 1.78 3.02
CA SER A 129 20.69 1.79 1.57
C SER A 129 19.50 1.27 0.76
N ASP A 130 18.58 0.54 1.40
CA ASP A 130 17.38 0.04 0.75
C ASP A 130 16.43 1.20 0.40
N THR A 131 16.35 1.54 -0.86
CA THR A 131 15.48 2.61 -1.35
C THR A 131 14.17 2.12 -1.96
N ILE A 132 14.17 0.90 -2.50
CA ILE A 132 12.99 0.24 -3.07
C ILE A 132 12.92 -1.17 -2.51
N ILE A 133 11.83 -1.51 -1.84
CA ILE A 133 11.60 -2.86 -1.31
C ILE A 133 10.18 -3.34 -1.64
N SER A 134 10.04 -4.64 -1.85
CA SER A 134 8.75 -5.32 -1.94
C SER A 134 8.33 -5.81 -0.55
N VAL A 135 7.06 -5.64 -0.20
CA VAL A 135 6.48 -6.26 1.00
C VAL A 135 5.77 -7.58 0.67
N ALA A 136 6.20 -8.25 -0.38
CA ALA A 136 5.72 -9.56 -0.83
C ALA A 136 4.21 -9.59 -1.22
N SER A 137 3.67 -10.79 -1.38
CA SER A 137 2.26 -11.02 -1.65
C SER A 137 1.46 -11.24 -0.38
N CYS A 138 0.13 -11.13 -0.47
CA CYS A 138 -0.78 -11.52 0.61
C CYS A 138 -0.58 -12.99 1.02
N THR A 139 -0.40 -13.89 0.05
CA THR A 139 -0.11 -15.31 0.30
C THR A 139 1.20 -15.49 1.04
N THR A 140 2.25 -14.77 0.63
CA THR A 140 3.56 -14.84 1.30
C THR A 140 3.48 -14.30 2.72
N ASN A 141 2.79 -13.18 2.95
CA ASN A 141 2.61 -12.61 4.28
C ASN A 141 1.77 -13.52 5.22
N CYS A 142 0.92 -14.37 4.66
CA CYS A 142 0.22 -15.40 5.43
C CYS A 142 1.14 -16.58 5.76
N LEU A 143 1.85 -17.11 4.76
CA LEU A 143 2.62 -18.37 4.89
C LEU A 143 3.94 -18.18 5.64
N ALA A 144 4.70 -17.14 5.32
CA ALA A 144 6.08 -17.02 5.80
C ALA A 144 6.21 -16.94 7.33
N PRO A 145 5.39 -16.13 8.06
CA PRO A 145 5.44 -16.10 9.52
C PRO A 145 5.09 -17.47 10.13
N LEU A 146 4.08 -18.16 9.58
CA LEU A 146 3.69 -19.48 10.03
C LEU A 146 4.80 -20.52 9.79
N ALA A 147 5.35 -20.54 8.59
CA ALA A 147 6.45 -21.44 8.26
C ALA A 147 7.69 -21.15 9.11
N LYS A 148 8.02 -19.88 9.36
CA LYS A 148 9.11 -19.49 10.24
C LYS A 148 8.88 -20.04 11.66
N ALA A 149 7.73 -19.82 12.25
CA ALA A 149 7.43 -20.27 13.60
C ALA A 149 7.51 -21.80 13.73
N LEU A 150 6.99 -22.54 12.74
CA LEU A 150 7.08 -23.99 12.71
C LEU A 150 8.53 -24.48 12.49
N ASN A 151 9.26 -23.82 11.61
CA ASN A 151 10.66 -24.18 11.35
C ASN A 151 11.56 -23.95 12.56
N ASP A 152 11.39 -22.82 13.23
CA ASP A 152 12.17 -22.47 14.42
C ASP A 152 11.89 -23.45 15.58
N ALA A 153 10.66 -23.96 15.68
CA ALA A 153 10.27 -24.89 16.75
C ALA A 153 10.58 -26.37 16.42
N PHE A 154 10.47 -26.79 15.16
CA PHE A 154 10.43 -28.21 14.77
C PHE A 154 11.33 -28.56 13.61
N GLU A 155 12.01 -27.62 12.96
CA GLU A 155 12.86 -27.84 11.79
C GLU A 155 12.13 -28.55 10.63
N ILE A 156 11.49 -27.80 9.76
CA ILE A 156 10.74 -28.34 8.62
C ILE A 156 11.68 -29.01 7.64
N LYS A 157 11.44 -30.28 7.33
CA LYS A 157 12.20 -31.05 6.31
C LYS A 157 11.53 -31.01 4.94
N VAL A 158 10.21 -31.16 4.91
CA VAL A 158 9.41 -31.15 3.68
C VAL A 158 8.04 -30.59 4.02
N GLY A 159 7.45 -29.86 3.08
CA GLY A 159 6.11 -29.32 3.24
C GLY A 159 5.37 -29.22 1.92
N THR A 160 4.05 -29.23 1.98
CA THR A 160 3.16 -28.87 0.88
C THR A 160 2.22 -27.77 1.36
N MET A 161 1.86 -26.86 0.46
CA MET A 161 0.96 -25.76 0.78
C MET A 161 -0.24 -25.81 -0.16
N THR A 162 -1.43 -25.71 0.42
CA THR A 162 -2.68 -25.44 -0.32
C THR A 162 -3.28 -24.16 0.23
N THR A 163 -3.60 -23.21 -0.65
CA THR A 163 -4.25 -21.97 -0.25
C THR A 163 -5.73 -21.96 -0.68
N ILE A 164 -6.60 -21.52 0.23
CA ILE A 164 -7.98 -21.16 -0.04
C ILE A 164 -8.03 -19.64 0.04
N HIS A 165 -8.11 -18.98 -1.12
CA HIS A 165 -7.89 -17.54 -1.21
C HIS A 165 -9.21 -16.79 -1.44
N ALA A 166 -9.46 -15.76 -0.65
CA ALA A 166 -10.54 -14.82 -0.94
C ALA A 166 -10.28 -14.09 -2.27
N TYR A 167 -11.33 -13.65 -2.94
CA TYR A 167 -11.17 -12.82 -4.13
C TYR A 167 -10.54 -11.46 -3.77
N THR A 168 -9.88 -10.85 -4.74
CA THR A 168 -9.14 -9.60 -4.58
C THR A 168 -9.68 -8.50 -5.50
N GLY A 169 -9.21 -7.27 -5.32
CA GLY A 169 -9.67 -6.11 -6.09
C GLY A 169 -9.54 -6.26 -7.62
N THR A 170 -8.59 -7.08 -8.11
CA THR A 170 -8.44 -7.37 -9.54
C THR A 170 -9.60 -8.15 -10.12
N GLN A 171 -10.35 -8.87 -9.31
CA GLN A 171 -11.54 -9.61 -9.72
C GLN A 171 -12.81 -8.76 -9.73
N ALA A 172 -12.74 -7.51 -9.28
CA ALA A 172 -13.82 -6.51 -9.30
C ALA A 172 -15.16 -6.98 -8.67
N LEU A 173 -15.09 -7.75 -7.60
CA LEU A 173 -16.26 -8.30 -6.89
C LEU A 173 -16.67 -7.50 -5.65
N VAL A 174 -15.76 -6.72 -5.08
CA VAL A 174 -16.01 -5.85 -3.91
C VAL A 174 -15.42 -4.47 -4.10
N ASP A 175 -15.60 -3.65 -3.08
CA ASP A 175 -15.27 -2.24 -2.95
C ASP A 175 -14.11 -1.74 -3.83
N GLY A 176 -14.43 -0.87 -4.77
CA GLY A 176 -13.46 -0.28 -5.68
C GLY A 176 -14.13 0.61 -6.71
N PRO A 177 -13.39 1.55 -7.30
CA PRO A 177 -13.91 2.42 -8.32
C PRO A 177 -14.31 1.64 -9.57
N ARG A 178 -15.54 1.83 -10.04
CA ARG A 178 -16.07 1.25 -11.29
C ARG A 178 -16.45 2.37 -12.22
N GLY A 179 -16.12 2.24 -13.50
CA GLY A 179 -16.20 3.30 -14.49
C GLY A 179 -17.61 3.76 -14.93
N LYS A 180 -18.67 3.34 -14.25
CA LYS A 180 -20.04 3.71 -14.63
C LYS A 180 -21.08 3.61 -13.49
N ASP A 181 -20.72 3.77 -12.26
CA ASP A 181 -21.72 3.85 -11.16
C ASP A 181 -21.64 5.18 -10.46
#